data_2eca244cfbb1ab4857a5317ec42cb7f3
#
_entry.id   2eca244cfbb1ab4857a5317ec42cb7f3
#
_cell.length_a   1.000
_cell.length_b   1.000
_cell.length_c   1.000
_cell.angle_alpha   90.00
_cell.angle_beta   90.00
_cell.angle_gamma   90.00
#
_symmetry.space_group_name_H-M   'P 1'
#
loop_
_entity.id
_entity.type
_entity.pdbx_description
1 polymer ?
#
loop_
_entity_poly.entity_id
_entity_poly.type
_entity_poly.pdbx_seq_one_letter_code
_entity_poly.pdbx_strand_id
1 'polypeptide(L)'
;MKRFLCGVLAVLLPAAMCACGKQETATVRLSEVTHSVFYAPQYVALEQGFFADEGLKIELTNGGGADKVMTAVLTGQADIGLAGPEACIYVYNQGKDDHPVVFGQLTKRDGSFLVGREDVPFSWELLRGRTVIGGRAGGVPEMTLEYVMRQNGIVPGVDADVDTTVQFNMMAGAFTGGNGDFVTLFEPTATEVAQAGKGYILASVGRESGEIPYTAYFASQTYIREHADVVQRFTNAVARALTWIAEHDAAETAAIIAPQFPDTGVSVLTQVVQRYKDIDAWNATPVMAQSSLERLETVMETAGVLEHADWVDFDRLVDNSYARNAAR
;
A
#
# COMPACT_ATOMS: atom_id res chain seq x y z
N MET A 1 64.09 27.93 -59.34
CA MET A 1 62.72 28.27 -59.03
C MET A 1 62.00 26.98 -58.57
N LYS A 2 61.87 26.72 -57.26
CA LYS A 2 61.16 25.55 -56.72
C LYS A 2 60.02 26.10 -55.88
N ARG A 3 58.77 25.80 -56.25
CA ARG A 3 57.55 26.19 -55.55
C ARG A 3 57.30 25.13 -54.51
N PHE A 4 57.30 25.51 -53.22
CA PHE A 4 56.82 24.68 -52.10
C PHE A 4 55.31 24.81 -51.99
N LEU A 5 54.60 23.69 -52.08
CA LEU A 5 53.17 23.57 -51.81
C LEU A 5 53.01 23.14 -50.35
N CYS A 6 52.53 24.04 -49.49
CA CYS A 6 52.11 23.72 -48.11
C CYS A 6 50.68 23.13 -48.14
N GLY A 7 50.56 21.83 -47.87
CA GLY A 7 49.28 21.17 -47.69
C GLY A 7 48.82 21.36 -46.22
N VAL A 8 47.68 22.06 -46.03
CA VAL A 8 47.02 22.15 -44.72
C VAL A 8 46.14 20.93 -44.52
N LEU A 9 46.55 20.06 -43.62
CA LEU A 9 45.75 18.91 -43.19
C LEU A 9 44.73 19.36 -42.17
N ALA A 10 43.47 19.52 -42.56
CA ALA A 10 42.36 19.81 -41.66
C ALA A 10 41.93 18.51 -40.95
N VAL A 11 42.26 18.40 -39.65
CA VAL A 11 41.79 17.32 -38.77
C VAL A 11 40.35 17.65 -38.37
N LEU A 12 39.38 16.97 -38.97
CA LEU A 12 38.00 16.96 -38.55
C LEU A 12 37.88 16.03 -37.28
N LEU A 13 37.77 16.62 -36.09
CA LEU A 13 37.33 15.94 -34.89
C LEU A 13 35.81 15.70 -35.01
N PRO A 14 35.31 14.46 -34.92
CA PRO A 14 33.89 14.21 -34.74
C PRO A 14 33.53 14.65 -33.29
N ALA A 15 32.76 15.73 -33.18
CA ALA A 15 32.06 16.07 -31.97
C ALA A 15 31.01 14.95 -31.71
N ALA A 16 31.31 14.03 -30.82
CA ALA A 16 30.34 13.12 -30.27
C ALA A 16 29.35 13.99 -29.47
N MET A 17 28.25 14.38 -30.09
CA MET A 17 27.09 14.87 -29.40
C MET A 17 26.55 13.71 -28.56
N CYS A 18 26.84 13.69 -27.27
CA CYS A 18 26.01 12.98 -26.28
C CYS A 18 24.62 13.61 -26.39
N ALA A 19 23.77 13.01 -27.23
CA ALA A 19 22.35 13.23 -27.14
C ALA A 19 21.89 12.64 -25.80
N CYS A 20 21.88 13.46 -24.74
CA CYS A 20 21.00 13.24 -23.61
C CYS A 20 19.57 13.32 -24.18
N GLY A 21 19.05 12.21 -24.67
CA GLY A 21 17.65 12.08 -24.99
C GLY A 21 16.90 12.40 -23.70
N LYS A 22 16.14 13.49 -23.66
CA LYS A 22 15.15 13.69 -22.63
C LYS A 22 14.27 12.45 -22.66
N GLN A 23 14.35 11.65 -21.60
CA GLN A 23 13.45 10.52 -21.45
C GLN A 23 12.03 11.08 -21.45
N GLU A 24 11.21 10.58 -22.37
CA GLU A 24 9.83 11.06 -22.53
C GLU A 24 9.07 10.77 -21.22
N THR A 25 8.37 11.78 -20.70
CA THR A 25 7.61 11.64 -19.45
C THR A 25 6.45 10.69 -19.69
N ALA A 26 6.43 9.57 -18.98
CA ALA A 26 5.32 8.63 -19.03
C ALA A 26 4.26 9.00 -17.96
N THR A 27 2.99 8.96 -18.34
CA THR A 27 1.89 9.10 -17.39
C THR A 27 1.51 7.72 -16.87
N VAL A 28 1.37 7.58 -15.54
CA VAL A 28 0.95 6.37 -14.85
C VAL A 28 -0.33 6.67 -14.07
N ARG A 29 -1.41 5.97 -14.41
CA ARG A 29 -2.68 6.01 -13.68
C ARG A 29 -2.60 5.04 -12.50
N LEU A 30 -2.47 5.58 -11.28
CA LEU A 30 -2.35 4.82 -10.05
C LEU A 30 -3.68 4.86 -9.29
N SER A 31 -4.24 3.69 -8.98
CA SER A 31 -5.43 3.58 -8.13
C SER A 31 -5.06 3.01 -6.77
N GLU A 32 -5.33 3.76 -5.70
CA GLU A 32 -5.14 3.33 -4.31
C GLU A 32 -6.45 2.94 -3.63
N VAL A 33 -6.40 2.03 -2.66
CA VAL A 33 -7.60 1.55 -1.93
C VAL A 33 -8.33 2.68 -1.22
N THR A 34 -7.58 3.55 -0.57
CA THR A 34 -8.07 4.69 0.21
C THR A 34 -6.98 5.74 0.29
N HIS A 35 -7.36 7.00 0.51
CA HIS A 35 -6.40 8.06 0.78
C HIS A 35 -6.07 8.08 2.26
N SER A 36 -4.88 7.56 2.64
CA SER A 36 -4.50 7.36 4.03
C SER A 36 -3.02 7.61 4.27
N VAL A 37 -2.67 8.20 5.40
CA VAL A 37 -1.27 8.35 5.88
C VAL A 37 -0.55 6.99 5.96
N PHE A 38 -1.29 5.90 5.98
CA PHE A 38 -0.73 4.56 5.87
C PHE A 38 0.12 4.36 4.60
N TYR A 39 -0.16 5.14 3.55
CA TYR A 39 0.63 5.12 2.31
C TYR A 39 1.64 6.27 2.23
N ALA A 40 2.08 6.80 3.38
CA ALA A 40 3.03 7.92 3.44
C ALA A 40 4.25 7.78 2.52
N PRO A 41 4.90 6.60 2.33
CA PRO A 41 6.01 6.50 1.37
C PRO A 41 5.59 6.85 -0.07
N GLN A 42 4.38 6.50 -0.50
CA GLN A 42 3.86 6.89 -1.83
C GLN A 42 3.74 8.41 -1.95
N TYR A 43 3.21 9.07 -0.91
CA TYR A 43 3.07 10.53 -0.91
C TYR A 43 4.41 11.25 -0.78
N VAL A 44 5.36 10.68 -0.05
CA VAL A 44 6.75 11.18 -0.06
C VAL A 44 7.34 11.10 -1.47
N ALA A 45 7.12 10.00 -2.20
CA ALA A 45 7.59 9.88 -3.59
C ALA A 45 6.96 10.93 -4.51
N LEU A 46 5.69 11.28 -4.28
CA LEU A 46 4.99 12.34 -5.02
C LEU A 46 5.54 13.73 -4.68
N GLU A 47 5.55 14.09 -3.40
CA GLU A 47 5.86 15.46 -2.94
C GLU A 47 7.36 15.79 -3.02
N GLN A 48 8.24 14.80 -2.83
CA GLN A 48 9.68 14.95 -3.04
C GLN A 48 10.09 14.88 -4.51
N GLY A 49 9.13 14.61 -5.42
CA GLY A 49 9.39 14.57 -6.86
C GLY A 49 10.13 13.31 -7.31
N PHE A 50 10.20 12.23 -6.52
CA PHE A 50 10.95 11.03 -6.90
C PHE A 50 10.39 10.35 -8.14
N PHE A 51 9.06 10.38 -8.33
CA PHE A 51 8.45 9.94 -9.58
C PHE A 51 8.82 10.85 -10.75
N ALA A 52 8.85 12.17 -10.55
CA ALA A 52 9.23 13.12 -11.59
C ALA A 52 10.71 12.99 -12.00
N ASP A 53 11.60 12.73 -11.03
CA ASP A 53 13.03 12.43 -11.27
C ASP A 53 13.20 11.18 -12.16
N GLU A 54 12.32 10.21 -12.02
CA GLU A 54 12.24 9.00 -12.85
C GLU A 54 11.48 9.24 -14.17
N GLY A 55 11.10 10.48 -14.49
CA GLY A 55 10.36 10.82 -15.70
C GLY A 55 8.93 10.29 -15.71
N LEU A 56 8.29 10.17 -14.55
CA LEU A 56 6.92 9.71 -14.39
C LEU A 56 6.02 10.85 -13.91
N LYS A 57 4.83 10.95 -14.51
CA LYS A 57 3.71 11.75 -14.02
C LYS A 57 2.67 10.78 -13.44
N ILE A 58 2.39 10.87 -12.16
CA ILE A 58 1.38 10.02 -11.51
C ILE A 58 0.02 10.72 -11.55
N GLU A 59 -0.99 10.01 -12.02
CA GLU A 59 -2.40 10.38 -11.90
C GLU A 59 -3.04 9.47 -10.87
N LEU A 60 -3.11 9.97 -9.61
CA LEU A 60 -3.60 9.22 -8.46
C LEU A 60 -5.12 9.29 -8.37
N THR A 61 -5.76 8.14 -8.13
CA THR A 61 -7.20 8.03 -7.89
C THR A 61 -7.47 7.17 -6.65
N ASN A 62 -8.45 7.59 -5.84
CA ASN A 62 -8.94 6.80 -4.70
C ASN A 62 -10.04 5.84 -5.17
N GLY A 63 -9.79 4.54 -5.13
CA GLY A 63 -10.74 3.50 -5.51
C GLY A 63 -11.86 3.28 -4.49
N GLY A 64 -11.60 3.52 -3.22
CA GLY A 64 -12.55 3.31 -2.12
C GLY A 64 -12.84 1.83 -1.82
N GLY A 65 -11.86 0.94 -2.10
CA GLY A 65 -11.92 -0.49 -1.82
C GLY A 65 -11.01 -1.30 -2.76
N ALA A 66 -10.45 -2.41 -2.27
CA ALA A 66 -9.51 -3.25 -3.04
C ALA A 66 -10.16 -3.87 -4.28
N ASP A 67 -11.43 -4.25 -4.19
CA ASP A 67 -12.24 -4.77 -5.29
C ASP A 67 -12.40 -3.75 -6.43
N LYS A 68 -12.55 -2.48 -6.11
CA LYS A 68 -12.66 -1.39 -7.10
C LYS A 68 -11.30 -1.08 -7.73
N VAL A 69 -10.21 -1.08 -6.94
CA VAL A 69 -8.84 -0.95 -7.45
C VAL A 69 -8.54 -2.08 -8.42
N MET A 70 -8.83 -3.33 -8.04
CA MET A 70 -8.65 -4.49 -8.90
C MET A 70 -9.47 -4.37 -10.19
N THR A 71 -10.72 -3.96 -10.10
CA THR A 71 -11.57 -3.71 -11.27
C THR A 71 -10.97 -2.67 -12.19
N ALA A 72 -10.44 -1.56 -11.65
CA ALA A 72 -9.81 -0.49 -12.44
C ALA A 72 -8.57 -1.00 -13.20
N VAL A 73 -7.75 -1.85 -12.58
CA VAL A 73 -6.59 -2.47 -13.24
C VAL A 73 -7.03 -3.45 -14.32
N LEU A 74 -7.97 -4.35 -14.03
CA LEU A 74 -8.45 -5.37 -14.97
C LEU A 74 -9.18 -4.80 -16.18
N THR A 75 -9.75 -3.61 -16.06
CA THR A 75 -10.45 -2.89 -17.16
C THR A 75 -9.57 -1.87 -17.86
N GLY A 76 -8.30 -1.71 -17.44
CA GLY A 76 -7.38 -0.72 -18.00
C GLY A 76 -7.74 0.74 -17.66
N GLN A 77 -8.56 0.98 -16.65
CA GLN A 77 -8.82 2.32 -16.11
C GLN A 77 -7.66 2.82 -15.23
N ALA A 78 -6.95 1.90 -14.58
CA ALA A 78 -5.69 2.15 -13.90
C ALA A 78 -4.59 1.27 -14.51
N ASP A 79 -3.36 1.79 -14.53
CA ASP A 79 -2.17 1.08 -14.99
C ASP A 79 -1.58 0.25 -13.85
N ILE A 80 -1.55 0.85 -12.66
CA ILE A 80 -1.03 0.25 -11.42
C ILE A 80 -2.10 0.36 -10.32
N GLY A 81 -2.28 -0.72 -9.58
CA GLY A 81 -3.10 -0.76 -8.36
C GLY A 81 -2.24 -0.79 -7.11
N LEU A 82 -2.67 -0.11 -6.05
CA LEU A 82 -2.16 -0.27 -4.69
C LEU A 82 -3.29 -0.80 -3.81
N ALA A 83 -3.22 -2.08 -3.47
CA ALA A 83 -4.21 -2.76 -2.63
C ALA A 83 -3.60 -3.97 -1.94
N GLY A 84 -4.40 -4.70 -1.17
CA GLY A 84 -4.00 -5.98 -0.61
C GLY A 84 -3.76 -7.02 -1.71
N PRO A 85 -2.67 -7.80 -1.62
CA PRO A 85 -2.35 -8.83 -2.63
C PRO A 85 -3.33 -10.01 -2.64
N GLU A 86 -4.22 -10.14 -1.65
CA GLU A 86 -5.34 -11.11 -1.69
C GLU A 86 -6.20 -10.94 -2.93
N ALA A 87 -6.37 -9.71 -3.40
CA ALA A 87 -7.11 -9.43 -4.62
C ALA A 87 -6.45 -10.07 -5.85
N CYS A 88 -5.11 -10.14 -5.89
CA CYS A 88 -4.37 -10.84 -6.94
C CYS A 88 -4.55 -12.36 -6.82
N ILE A 89 -4.54 -12.92 -5.60
CA ILE A 89 -4.79 -14.34 -5.34
C ILE A 89 -6.18 -14.74 -5.85
N TYR A 90 -7.22 -13.95 -5.52
CA TYR A 90 -8.58 -14.23 -5.99
C TYR A 90 -8.68 -14.24 -7.53
N VAL A 91 -8.06 -13.28 -8.21
CA VAL A 91 -8.09 -13.21 -9.67
C VAL A 91 -7.30 -14.34 -10.31
N TYR A 92 -6.14 -14.71 -9.74
CA TYR A 92 -5.34 -15.84 -10.18
C TYR A 92 -6.15 -17.14 -10.12
N ASN A 93 -6.80 -17.42 -8.99
CA ASN A 93 -7.59 -18.62 -8.76
C ASN A 93 -8.88 -18.69 -9.62
N GLN A 94 -9.33 -17.55 -10.17
CA GLN A 94 -10.38 -17.53 -11.19
C GLN A 94 -9.90 -17.97 -12.58
N GLY A 95 -8.60 -18.28 -12.74
CA GLY A 95 -8.04 -18.79 -14.00
C GLY A 95 -7.92 -17.73 -15.09
N LYS A 96 -7.78 -16.45 -14.74
CA LYS A 96 -7.54 -15.39 -15.74
C LYS A 96 -6.12 -15.48 -16.29
N ASP A 97 -5.98 -15.52 -17.62
CA ASP A 97 -4.69 -15.58 -18.31
C ASP A 97 -3.84 -14.31 -18.03
N ASP A 98 -4.45 -13.12 -18.09
CA ASP A 98 -3.80 -11.82 -17.78
C ASP A 98 -4.11 -11.40 -16.34
N HIS A 99 -3.79 -12.27 -15.36
CA HIS A 99 -3.95 -11.95 -13.95
C HIS A 99 -2.94 -10.88 -13.51
N PRO A 100 -3.25 -10.06 -12.49
CA PRO A 100 -2.30 -9.11 -11.95
C PRO A 100 -1.15 -9.78 -11.23
N VAL A 101 0.05 -9.19 -11.38
CA VAL A 101 1.28 -9.61 -10.71
C VAL A 101 1.74 -8.48 -9.80
N VAL A 102 2.10 -8.84 -8.57
CA VAL A 102 2.70 -7.94 -7.59
C VAL A 102 4.16 -7.70 -7.95
N PHE A 103 4.58 -6.44 -8.01
CA PHE A 103 5.97 -6.08 -8.31
C PHE A 103 6.65 -5.23 -7.24
N GLY A 104 5.91 -4.84 -6.19
CA GLY A 104 6.47 -4.09 -5.07
C GLY A 104 5.55 -4.06 -3.87
N GLN A 105 6.06 -4.33 -2.68
CA GLN A 105 5.35 -4.25 -1.41
C GLN A 105 5.60 -2.90 -0.75
N LEU A 106 4.53 -2.24 -0.26
CA LEU A 106 4.63 -0.97 0.44
C LEU A 106 4.56 -1.13 1.96
N THR A 107 3.53 -1.82 2.44
CA THR A 107 3.28 -2.00 3.87
C THR A 107 3.38 -3.47 4.27
N LYS A 108 3.87 -3.71 5.49
CA LYS A 108 4.13 -5.07 6.00
C LYS A 108 3.38 -5.43 7.26
N ARG A 109 2.41 -4.58 7.68
CA ARG A 109 1.52 -4.81 8.81
C ARG A 109 0.16 -4.23 8.52
N ASP A 110 -0.85 -4.65 9.26
CA ASP A 110 -2.17 -4.01 9.24
C ASP A 110 -2.06 -2.55 9.70
N GLY A 111 -2.63 -1.63 8.93
CA GLY A 111 -2.61 -0.20 9.23
C GLY A 111 -3.80 0.27 10.05
N SER A 112 -4.69 -0.62 10.47
CA SER A 112 -5.90 -0.25 11.20
C SER A 112 -5.69 -0.21 12.72
N PHE A 113 -6.49 0.63 13.33
CA PHE A 113 -6.60 0.77 14.78
C PHE A 113 -8.02 0.42 15.21
N LEU A 114 -8.12 -0.36 16.28
CA LEU A 114 -9.40 -0.65 16.91
C LEU A 114 -9.83 0.58 17.71
N VAL A 115 -10.98 1.12 17.38
CA VAL A 115 -11.62 2.26 18.05
C VAL A 115 -12.85 1.76 18.78
N GLY A 116 -12.95 2.06 20.07
CA GLY A 116 -14.10 1.72 20.92
C GLY A 116 -14.81 2.96 21.42
N ARG A 117 -15.98 2.76 22.08
CA ARG A 117 -16.81 3.86 22.57
C ARG A 117 -16.37 4.42 23.92
N GLU A 118 -15.59 3.65 24.68
CA GLU A 118 -15.18 3.98 26.03
C GLU A 118 -13.65 4.03 26.13
N ASP A 119 -13.13 4.95 26.97
CA ASP A 119 -11.70 5.05 27.28
C ASP A 119 -11.37 4.06 28.42
N VAL A 120 -11.03 2.86 28.03
CA VAL A 120 -10.73 1.77 28.98
C VAL A 120 -9.39 1.08 28.64
N PRO A 121 -8.70 0.50 29.62
CA PRO A 121 -7.56 -0.38 29.33
C PRO A 121 -8.02 -1.52 28.42
N PHE A 122 -7.41 -1.63 27.25
CA PHE A 122 -7.83 -2.60 26.26
C PHE A 122 -7.33 -4.02 26.59
N SER A 123 -8.20 -4.98 26.38
CA SER A 123 -7.90 -6.39 26.21
C SER A 123 -8.86 -6.96 25.16
N TRP A 124 -8.44 -7.99 24.43
CA TRP A 124 -9.30 -8.62 23.41
C TRP A 124 -10.59 -9.21 24.00
N GLU A 125 -10.58 -9.56 25.28
CA GLU A 125 -11.77 -10.05 26.01
C GLU A 125 -12.94 -9.02 26.01
N LEU A 126 -12.66 -7.74 25.83
CA LEU A 126 -13.70 -6.69 25.72
C LEU A 126 -14.60 -6.85 24.51
N LEU A 127 -14.16 -7.62 23.51
CA LEU A 127 -14.95 -7.86 22.30
C LEU A 127 -16.06 -8.90 22.53
N ARG A 128 -16.02 -9.71 23.61
CA ARG A 128 -17.02 -10.75 23.86
C ARG A 128 -18.43 -10.17 23.99
N GLY A 129 -19.34 -10.73 23.18
CA GLY A 129 -20.75 -10.30 23.12
C GLY A 129 -20.94 -8.92 22.49
N ARG A 130 -19.94 -8.39 21.78
CA ARG A 130 -19.95 -7.09 21.14
C ARG A 130 -19.88 -7.21 19.63
N THR A 131 -20.27 -6.11 18.96
CA THR A 131 -20.17 -5.98 17.49
C THR A 131 -18.98 -5.11 17.12
N VAL A 132 -18.13 -5.63 16.24
CA VAL A 132 -16.99 -4.92 15.64
C VAL A 132 -17.29 -4.66 14.17
N ILE A 133 -17.29 -3.41 13.72
CA ILE A 133 -17.33 -3.08 12.30
C ILE A 133 -15.95 -3.38 11.72
N GLY A 134 -15.80 -4.49 10.98
CA GLY A 134 -14.53 -5.04 10.53
C GLY A 134 -14.17 -4.73 9.08
N GLY A 135 -15.12 -4.21 8.30
CA GLY A 135 -14.96 -3.99 6.87
C GLY A 135 -15.50 -5.13 6.00
N ARG A 136 -15.23 -5.07 4.71
CA ARG A 136 -15.79 -6.00 3.72
C ARG A 136 -15.27 -7.44 3.94
N ALA A 137 -16.16 -8.42 3.92
CA ALA A 137 -15.83 -9.84 3.97
C ALA A 137 -14.79 -10.23 2.90
N GLY A 138 -13.77 -10.98 3.31
CA GLY A 138 -12.68 -11.44 2.45
C GLY A 138 -11.70 -10.33 2.02
N GLY A 139 -11.74 -9.15 2.65
CA GLY A 139 -10.69 -8.14 2.52
C GLY A 139 -9.61 -8.33 3.57
N VAL A 140 -8.36 -7.97 3.25
CA VAL A 140 -7.25 -8.11 4.22
C VAL A 140 -7.56 -7.46 5.57
N PRO A 141 -8.19 -6.26 5.67
CA PRO A 141 -8.51 -5.67 6.96
C PRO A 141 -9.39 -6.55 7.86
N GLU A 142 -10.46 -7.08 7.29
CA GLU A 142 -11.40 -7.93 8.02
C GLU A 142 -10.76 -9.27 8.40
N MET A 143 -10.14 -9.95 7.43
CA MET A 143 -9.49 -11.25 7.67
C MET A 143 -8.35 -11.15 8.69
N THR A 144 -7.59 -10.05 8.67
CA THR A 144 -6.52 -9.81 9.66
C THR A 144 -7.08 -9.55 11.05
N LEU A 145 -8.16 -8.77 11.16
CA LEU A 145 -8.86 -8.57 12.43
C LEU A 145 -9.34 -9.90 13.00
N GLU A 146 -10.02 -10.73 12.21
CA GLU A 146 -10.50 -12.04 12.64
C GLU A 146 -9.37 -12.97 13.05
N TYR A 147 -8.27 -12.98 12.29
CA TYR A 147 -7.07 -13.74 12.61
C TYR A 147 -6.49 -13.33 13.97
N VAL A 148 -6.36 -12.04 14.23
CA VAL A 148 -5.88 -11.52 15.52
C VAL A 148 -6.86 -11.84 16.66
N MET A 149 -8.17 -11.71 16.43
CA MET A 149 -9.18 -12.11 17.40
C MET A 149 -9.02 -13.58 17.79
N ARG A 150 -8.90 -14.49 16.80
CA ARG A 150 -8.72 -15.94 17.06
C ARG A 150 -7.43 -16.23 17.82
N GLN A 151 -6.33 -15.54 17.52
CA GLN A 151 -5.06 -15.67 18.25
C GLN A 151 -5.19 -15.27 19.73
N ASN A 152 -6.12 -14.37 20.03
CA ASN A 152 -6.41 -13.91 21.39
C ASN A 152 -7.62 -14.65 22.03
N GLY A 153 -8.03 -15.78 21.46
CA GLY A 153 -9.06 -16.64 22.02
C GLY A 153 -10.50 -16.14 21.81
N ILE A 154 -10.70 -15.18 20.90
CA ILE A 154 -12.02 -14.66 20.52
C ILE A 154 -12.39 -15.26 19.18
N VAL A 155 -13.47 -16.03 19.12
CA VAL A 155 -13.95 -16.66 17.88
C VAL A 155 -14.98 -15.75 17.22
N PRO A 156 -14.67 -15.15 16.03
CA PRO A 156 -15.61 -14.34 15.28
C PRO A 156 -16.88 -15.12 14.95
N GLY A 157 -18.04 -14.45 15.04
CA GLY A 157 -19.36 -15.06 14.84
C GLY A 157 -19.86 -15.94 15.99
N VAL A 158 -19.04 -16.19 17.03
CA VAL A 158 -19.40 -16.96 18.23
C VAL A 158 -19.24 -16.10 19.49
N ASP A 159 -18.03 -15.59 19.71
CA ASP A 159 -17.72 -14.78 20.89
C ASP A 159 -17.95 -13.29 20.66
N ALA A 160 -17.81 -12.83 19.43
CA ALA A 160 -18.05 -11.45 19.01
C ALA A 160 -18.59 -11.46 17.58
N ASP A 161 -19.44 -10.49 17.26
CA ASP A 161 -19.95 -10.29 15.92
C ASP A 161 -19.03 -9.36 15.12
N VAL A 162 -18.60 -9.77 13.92
CA VAL A 162 -17.84 -8.93 13.00
C VAL A 162 -18.77 -8.49 11.87
N ASP A 163 -19.21 -7.23 11.91
CA ASP A 163 -20.07 -6.66 10.87
C ASP A 163 -19.24 -6.37 9.62
N THR A 164 -19.47 -7.18 8.60
CA THR A 164 -18.83 -7.07 7.28
C THR A 164 -19.72 -6.41 6.22
N THR A 165 -20.89 -5.89 6.61
CA THR A 165 -21.87 -5.30 5.70
C THR A 165 -21.60 -3.84 5.38
N VAL A 166 -20.80 -3.16 6.22
CA VAL A 166 -20.47 -1.74 6.08
C VAL A 166 -19.31 -1.56 5.09
N GLN A 167 -19.55 -0.77 4.05
CA GLN A 167 -18.50 -0.43 3.08
C GLN A 167 -17.34 0.31 3.75
N PHE A 168 -16.10 0.06 3.30
CA PHE A 168 -14.87 0.56 3.93
C PHE A 168 -14.91 2.09 4.20
N ASN A 169 -15.30 2.89 3.22
CA ASN A 169 -15.38 4.34 3.32
C ASN A 169 -16.55 4.86 4.18
N MET A 170 -17.45 3.96 4.62
CA MET A 170 -18.62 4.30 5.46
C MET A 170 -18.44 3.89 6.93
N MET A 171 -17.37 3.15 7.26
CA MET A 171 -17.20 2.55 8.60
C MET A 171 -17.16 3.59 9.71
N ALA A 172 -16.40 4.68 9.54
CA ALA A 172 -16.34 5.77 10.53
C ALA A 172 -17.69 6.44 10.73
N GLY A 173 -18.43 6.68 9.64
CA GLY A 173 -19.78 7.25 9.68
C GLY A 173 -20.77 6.34 10.39
N ALA A 174 -20.74 5.04 10.10
CA ALA A 174 -21.60 4.04 10.76
C ALA A 174 -21.31 3.98 12.27
N PHE A 175 -20.03 3.92 12.65
CA PHE A 175 -19.64 3.91 14.07
C PHE A 175 -20.05 5.20 14.77
N THR A 176 -19.73 6.37 14.24
CA THR A 176 -20.09 7.65 14.85
C THR A 176 -21.60 7.90 14.90
N GLY A 177 -22.34 7.25 13.97
CA GLY A 177 -23.81 7.21 13.94
C GLY A 177 -24.43 6.25 14.94
N GLY A 178 -23.65 5.47 15.69
CA GLY A 178 -24.13 4.59 16.78
C GLY A 178 -24.13 3.11 16.45
N ASN A 179 -23.69 2.69 15.26
CA ASN A 179 -23.58 1.28 14.90
C ASN A 179 -22.29 0.67 15.46
N GLY A 180 -22.36 -0.59 15.88
CA GLY A 180 -21.24 -1.35 16.45
C GLY A 180 -20.74 -0.81 17.79
N ASP A 181 -20.07 -1.61 18.56
CA ASP A 181 -19.38 -1.24 19.80
C ASP A 181 -17.94 -0.80 19.52
N PHE A 182 -17.33 -1.43 18.50
CA PHE A 182 -15.99 -1.17 18.03
C PHE A 182 -15.97 -1.03 16.51
N VAL A 183 -14.91 -0.43 16.01
CA VAL A 183 -14.64 -0.31 14.57
C VAL A 183 -13.14 -0.34 14.33
N THR A 184 -12.69 -0.93 13.22
CA THR A 184 -11.32 -0.76 12.74
C THR A 184 -11.24 0.40 11.77
N LEU A 185 -10.36 1.36 12.03
CA LEU A 185 -10.17 2.54 11.20
C LEU A 185 -8.71 2.77 10.90
N PHE A 186 -8.43 3.24 9.69
CA PHE A 186 -7.10 3.73 9.31
C PHE A 186 -6.93 5.20 9.74
N GLU A 187 -5.70 5.64 9.81
CA GLU A 187 -5.37 7.04 10.04
C GLU A 187 -5.39 7.86 8.72
N PRO A 188 -5.80 9.13 8.75
CA PRO A 188 -6.04 9.96 9.95
C PRO A 188 -7.44 9.78 10.57
N THR A 189 -8.33 9.01 9.95
CA THR A 189 -9.75 8.89 10.34
C THR A 189 -9.93 8.41 11.79
N ALA A 190 -9.09 7.47 12.27
CA ALA A 190 -9.13 7.01 13.66
C ALA A 190 -8.87 8.18 14.64
N THR A 191 -7.86 9.00 14.35
CA THR A 191 -7.55 10.19 15.15
C THR A 191 -8.67 11.24 15.07
N GLU A 192 -9.25 11.47 13.91
CA GLU A 192 -10.36 12.41 13.72
C GLU A 192 -11.60 12.01 14.53
N VAL A 193 -11.95 10.73 14.53
CA VAL A 193 -13.04 10.18 15.37
C VAL A 193 -12.74 10.38 16.86
N ALA A 194 -11.51 10.14 17.28
CA ALA A 194 -11.09 10.32 18.67
C ALA A 194 -11.09 11.81 19.08
N GLN A 195 -10.56 12.71 18.25
CA GLN A 195 -10.57 14.16 18.51
C GLN A 195 -11.98 14.75 18.53
N ALA A 196 -12.89 14.20 17.74
CA ALA A 196 -14.30 14.57 17.79
C ALA A 196 -15.03 14.04 19.04
N GLY A 197 -14.36 13.30 19.93
CA GLY A 197 -14.94 12.70 21.12
C GLY A 197 -15.99 11.62 20.81
N LYS A 198 -15.87 10.98 19.65
CA LYS A 198 -16.81 9.96 19.16
C LYS A 198 -16.31 8.53 19.35
N GLY A 199 -15.07 8.36 19.80
CA GLY A 199 -14.45 7.08 20.09
C GLY A 199 -13.05 7.26 20.66
N TYR A 200 -12.43 6.15 21.05
CA TYR A 200 -11.10 6.08 21.62
C TYR A 200 -10.28 5.03 20.90
N ILE A 201 -9.05 5.38 20.49
CA ILE A 201 -8.13 4.43 19.87
C ILE A 201 -7.61 3.53 20.98
N LEU A 202 -7.92 2.24 20.92
CA LEU A 202 -7.65 1.27 21.97
C LEU A 202 -6.48 0.36 21.66
N ALA A 203 -6.35 -0.10 20.41
CA ALA A 203 -5.31 -1.04 19.99
C ALA A 203 -4.91 -0.86 18.54
N SER A 204 -3.74 -1.35 18.16
CA SER A 204 -3.31 -1.50 16.77
C SER A 204 -3.47 -2.97 16.36
N VAL A 205 -4.26 -3.23 15.33
CA VAL A 205 -4.39 -4.56 14.75
C VAL A 205 -3.04 -5.03 14.18
N GLY A 206 -2.30 -4.13 13.55
CA GLY A 206 -1.00 -4.44 12.95
C GLY A 206 0.12 -4.79 13.92
N ARG A 207 0.04 -4.35 15.18
CA ARG A 207 0.98 -4.78 16.22
C ARG A 207 0.79 -6.26 16.54
N GLU A 208 -0.45 -6.71 16.57
CA GLU A 208 -0.82 -8.08 16.94
C GLU A 208 -0.75 -9.05 15.73
N SER A 209 -1.03 -8.59 14.51
CA SER A 209 -1.03 -9.45 13.33
C SER A 209 0.36 -9.97 12.94
N GLY A 210 1.42 -9.28 13.37
CA GLY A 210 2.76 -9.53 12.86
C GLY A 210 2.94 -9.04 11.41
N GLU A 211 3.99 -9.51 10.74
CA GLU A 211 4.27 -9.13 9.35
C GLU A 211 3.37 -9.90 8.39
N ILE A 212 2.66 -9.13 7.56
CA ILE A 212 1.76 -9.60 6.50
C ILE A 212 1.88 -8.60 5.34
N PRO A 213 1.92 -9.03 4.06
CA PRO A 213 2.00 -8.10 2.94
C PRO A 213 0.64 -7.40 2.76
N TYR A 214 0.45 -6.31 3.50
CA TYR A 214 -0.88 -5.71 3.67
C TYR A 214 -1.30 -4.88 2.47
N THR A 215 -0.39 -4.07 1.90
CA THR A 215 -0.60 -3.41 0.61
C THR A 215 0.63 -3.52 -0.28
N ALA A 216 0.37 -3.79 -1.55
CA ALA A 216 1.39 -3.96 -2.58
C ALA A 216 0.95 -3.31 -3.89
N TYR A 217 1.93 -2.93 -4.71
CA TYR A 217 1.72 -2.48 -6.08
C TYR A 217 1.63 -3.68 -7.01
N PHE A 218 0.63 -3.66 -7.87
CA PHE A 218 0.42 -4.68 -8.88
C PHE A 218 -0.09 -4.07 -10.19
N ALA A 219 0.14 -4.79 -11.28
CA ALA A 219 -0.39 -4.46 -12.59
C ALA A 219 -0.68 -5.76 -13.36
N SER A 220 -1.43 -5.70 -14.47
CA SER A 220 -1.62 -6.87 -15.31
C SER A 220 -0.29 -7.36 -15.90
N GLN A 221 -0.15 -8.67 -16.17
CA GLN A 221 1.05 -9.21 -16.83
C GLN A 221 1.33 -8.50 -18.15
N THR A 222 0.27 -8.20 -18.90
CA THR A 222 0.36 -7.48 -20.17
C THR A 222 0.97 -6.09 -19.97
N TYR A 223 0.50 -5.31 -19.00
CA TYR A 223 1.07 -3.99 -18.71
C TYR A 223 2.54 -4.08 -18.28
N ILE A 224 2.88 -5.01 -17.37
CA ILE A 224 4.26 -5.21 -16.90
C ILE A 224 5.19 -5.55 -18.08
N ARG A 225 4.76 -6.44 -18.99
CA ARG A 225 5.54 -6.83 -20.16
C ARG A 225 5.74 -5.69 -21.14
N GLU A 226 4.70 -4.91 -21.40
CA GLU A 226 4.72 -3.84 -22.41
C GLU A 226 5.36 -2.54 -21.90
N HIS A 227 5.37 -2.33 -20.57
CA HIS A 227 5.85 -1.12 -19.90
C HIS A 227 6.88 -1.43 -18.80
N ALA A 228 7.75 -2.44 -19.02
CA ALA A 228 8.72 -2.90 -18.03
C ALA A 228 9.65 -1.78 -17.52
N ASP A 229 10.01 -0.82 -18.39
CA ASP A 229 10.80 0.36 -18.03
C ASP A 229 10.03 1.30 -17.10
N VAL A 230 8.72 1.50 -17.33
CA VAL A 230 7.85 2.33 -16.48
C VAL A 230 7.71 1.69 -15.10
N VAL A 231 7.48 0.37 -15.05
CA VAL A 231 7.37 -0.39 -13.80
C VAL A 231 8.69 -0.31 -13.00
N GLN A 232 9.85 -0.41 -13.67
CA GLN A 232 11.14 -0.26 -12.99
C GLN A 232 11.31 1.14 -12.42
N ARG A 233 11.07 2.19 -13.21
CA ARG A 233 11.16 3.58 -12.78
C ARG A 233 10.21 3.90 -11.63
N PHE A 234 8.98 3.38 -11.69
CA PHE A 234 8.01 3.50 -10.61
C PHE A 234 8.53 2.86 -9.32
N THR A 235 9.08 1.65 -9.42
CA THR A 235 9.62 0.91 -8.28
C THR A 235 10.86 1.59 -7.69
N ASN A 236 11.71 2.21 -8.52
CA ASN A 236 12.85 3.02 -8.06
C ASN A 236 12.39 4.18 -7.19
N ALA A 237 11.37 4.93 -7.63
CA ALA A 237 10.82 6.04 -6.86
C ALA A 237 10.24 5.59 -5.51
N VAL A 238 9.52 4.46 -5.49
CA VAL A 238 8.98 3.86 -4.26
C VAL A 238 10.11 3.42 -3.32
N ALA A 239 11.13 2.74 -3.82
CA ALA A 239 12.27 2.31 -3.02
C ALA A 239 13.00 3.49 -2.37
N ARG A 240 13.21 4.57 -3.15
CA ARG A 240 13.80 5.82 -2.64
C ARG A 240 12.95 6.44 -1.54
N ALA A 241 11.62 6.41 -1.66
CA ALA A 241 10.72 6.95 -0.65
C ALA A 241 10.69 6.11 0.64
N LEU A 242 10.75 4.77 0.53
CA LEU A 242 10.88 3.89 1.69
C LEU A 242 12.19 4.16 2.46
N THR A 243 13.30 4.31 1.76
CA THR A 243 14.59 4.69 2.36
C THR A 243 14.48 6.05 3.02
N TRP A 244 13.93 7.05 2.33
CA TRP A 244 13.77 8.39 2.84
C TRP A 244 12.97 8.42 4.15
N ILE A 245 11.83 7.72 4.20
CA ILE A 245 10.95 7.69 5.40
C ILE A 245 11.59 6.97 6.59
N ALA A 246 12.48 6.01 6.32
CA ALA A 246 13.25 5.33 7.36
C ALA A 246 14.30 6.25 7.99
N GLU A 247 14.88 7.17 7.21
CA GLU A 247 15.96 8.08 7.62
C GLU A 247 15.46 9.39 8.27
N HIS A 248 14.16 9.73 8.11
CA HIS A 248 13.58 10.99 8.57
C HIS A 248 12.57 10.75 9.70
N ASP A 249 12.39 11.74 10.55
CA ASP A 249 11.45 11.64 11.67
C ASP A 249 9.97 11.86 11.23
N ALA A 250 9.08 11.69 12.18
CA ALA A 250 7.65 11.81 11.91
C ALA A 250 7.23 13.25 11.56
N ALA A 251 7.91 14.26 12.12
CA ALA A 251 7.57 15.66 11.85
C ALA A 251 8.03 16.07 10.44
N GLU A 252 9.21 15.65 10.02
CA GLU A 252 9.70 15.85 8.66
C GLU A 252 8.81 15.15 7.64
N THR A 253 8.46 13.89 7.90
CA THR A 253 7.55 13.12 7.04
C THR A 253 6.19 13.79 6.93
N ALA A 254 5.60 14.21 8.06
CA ALA A 254 4.30 14.89 8.10
C ALA A 254 4.31 16.21 7.32
N ALA A 255 5.39 17.00 7.43
CA ALA A 255 5.54 18.26 6.70
C ALA A 255 5.56 18.03 5.17
N ILE A 256 6.23 16.96 4.71
CA ILE A 256 6.29 16.62 3.28
C ILE A 256 4.94 16.16 2.75
N ILE A 257 4.23 15.29 3.47
CA ILE A 257 2.96 14.73 2.98
C ILE A 257 1.75 15.65 3.22
N ALA A 258 1.92 16.76 3.97
CA ALA A 258 0.81 17.67 4.32
C ALA A 258 -0.02 18.17 3.10
N PRO A 259 0.55 18.45 1.92
CA PRO A 259 -0.24 18.84 0.76
C PRO A 259 -1.26 17.78 0.32
N GLN A 260 -1.01 16.49 0.61
CA GLN A 260 -1.94 15.40 0.33
C GLN A 260 -3.12 15.35 1.32
N PHE A 261 -3.00 16.00 2.49
CA PHE A 261 -3.99 15.97 3.57
C PHE A 261 -4.36 17.40 4.01
N PRO A 262 -4.96 18.22 3.12
CA PRO A 262 -5.19 19.66 3.37
C PRO A 262 -6.13 19.94 4.57
N ASP A 263 -6.98 18.97 4.89
CA ASP A 263 -7.96 19.10 6.00
C ASP A 263 -7.39 18.59 7.34
N THR A 264 -6.18 18.00 7.35
CA THR A 264 -5.55 17.46 8.56
C THR A 264 -4.34 18.30 8.96
N GLY A 265 -4.36 18.86 10.17
CA GLY A 265 -3.26 19.69 10.66
C GLY A 265 -1.94 18.91 10.78
N VAL A 266 -0.80 19.56 10.46
CA VAL A 266 0.54 18.92 10.49
C VAL A 266 0.86 18.27 11.84
N SER A 267 0.41 18.83 12.95
CA SER A 267 0.58 18.22 14.28
C SER A 267 -0.13 16.86 14.39
N VAL A 268 -1.30 16.72 13.79
CA VAL A 268 -2.05 15.46 13.74
C VAL A 268 -1.33 14.48 12.82
N LEU A 269 -0.92 14.94 11.64
CA LEU A 269 -0.13 14.11 10.72
C LEU A 269 1.14 13.59 11.37
N THR A 270 1.84 14.42 12.17
CA THR A 270 3.04 14.00 12.91
C THR A 270 2.73 12.85 13.89
N GLN A 271 1.64 12.95 14.64
CA GLN A 271 1.22 11.89 15.56
C GLN A 271 0.86 10.61 14.83
N VAL A 272 0.16 10.73 13.71
CA VAL A 272 -0.28 9.60 12.88
C VAL A 272 0.93 8.90 12.22
N VAL A 273 1.85 9.66 11.65
CA VAL A 273 3.10 9.11 11.08
C VAL A 273 3.91 8.40 12.17
N GLN A 274 3.99 8.99 13.38
CA GLN A 274 4.71 8.37 14.50
C GLN A 274 4.08 7.02 14.88
N ARG A 275 2.73 6.93 14.94
CA ARG A 275 2.05 5.65 15.20
C ARG A 275 2.40 4.57 14.18
N TYR A 276 2.45 4.93 12.88
CA TYR A 276 2.85 3.96 11.84
C TYR A 276 4.32 3.57 11.94
N LYS A 277 5.20 4.49 12.31
CA LYS A 277 6.61 4.17 12.64
C LYS A 277 6.71 3.23 13.86
N ASP A 278 5.94 3.48 14.92
CA ASP A 278 5.96 2.70 16.17
C ASP A 278 5.50 1.26 15.98
N ILE A 279 4.66 1.00 15.00
CA ILE A 279 4.23 -0.36 14.65
C ILE A 279 5.06 -0.96 13.50
N ASP A 280 6.07 -0.24 13.00
CA ASP A 280 6.90 -0.68 11.88
C ASP A 280 6.04 -1.07 10.64
N ALA A 281 5.14 -0.16 10.25
CA ALA A 281 4.11 -0.42 9.27
C ALA A 281 4.65 -0.58 7.83
N TRP A 282 5.71 0.13 7.50
CA TRP A 282 6.26 0.19 6.15
C TRP A 282 7.37 -0.83 5.91
N ASN A 283 7.42 -1.36 4.70
CA ASN A 283 8.51 -2.24 4.33
C ASN A 283 9.83 -1.46 4.19
N ALA A 284 10.95 -2.12 4.43
CA ALA A 284 12.26 -1.47 4.29
C ALA A 284 12.66 -1.26 2.82
N THR A 285 12.21 -2.16 1.94
CA THR A 285 12.41 -2.13 0.49
C THR A 285 11.14 -2.64 -0.18
N PRO A 286 10.92 -2.40 -1.49
CA PRO A 286 9.73 -2.93 -2.15
C PRO A 286 9.69 -4.47 -2.31
N VAL A 287 10.72 -5.20 -1.87
CA VAL A 287 10.80 -6.65 -1.99
C VAL A 287 9.77 -7.32 -1.08
N MET A 288 8.93 -8.18 -1.65
CA MET A 288 8.03 -9.05 -0.90
C MET A 288 8.75 -10.35 -0.53
N ALA A 289 8.72 -10.73 0.75
CA ALA A 289 9.23 -12.02 1.17
C ALA A 289 8.19 -13.13 0.88
N GLN A 290 8.67 -14.31 0.45
CA GLN A 290 7.78 -15.46 0.23
C GLN A 290 7.00 -15.82 1.50
N SER A 291 7.68 -15.83 2.66
CA SER A 291 7.03 -16.11 3.95
C SER A 291 5.94 -15.11 4.33
N SER A 292 5.99 -13.89 3.78
CA SER A 292 4.92 -12.89 3.97
C SER A 292 3.67 -13.27 3.17
N LEU A 293 3.82 -13.72 1.91
CA LEU A 293 2.70 -14.19 1.10
C LEU A 293 2.07 -15.44 1.73
N GLU A 294 2.88 -16.42 2.15
CA GLU A 294 2.42 -17.64 2.85
C GLU A 294 1.64 -17.30 4.13
N ARG A 295 2.04 -16.24 4.85
CA ARG A 295 1.27 -15.77 6.00
C ARG A 295 -0.08 -15.16 5.59
N LEU A 296 -0.13 -14.40 4.50
CA LEU A 296 -1.40 -13.88 3.99
C LEU A 296 -2.34 -15.02 3.61
N GLU A 297 -1.83 -16.04 2.91
CA GLU A 297 -2.60 -17.23 2.54
C GLU A 297 -3.09 -18.00 3.78
N THR A 298 -2.26 -18.08 4.84
CA THR A 298 -2.67 -18.63 6.14
C THR A 298 -3.83 -17.82 6.75
N VAL A 299 -3.78 -16.49 6.66
CA VAL A 299 -4.86 -15.61 7.16
C VAL A 299 -6.13 -15.84 6.34
N MET A 300 -6.03 -15.93 5.02
CA MET A 300 -7.16 -16.20 4.12
C MET A 300 -7.76 -17.60 4.36
N GLU A 301 -6.93 -18.62 4.60
CA GLU A 301 -7.37 -19.97 4.95
C GLU A 301 -8.08 -19.98 6.31
N THR A 302 -7.53 -19.27 7.30
CA THR A 302 -8.12 -19.14 8.64
C THR A 302 -9.49 -18.45 8.60
N ALA A 303 -9.66 -17.48 7.69
CA ALA A 303 -10.93 -16.82 7.42
C ALA A 303 -11.92 -17.67 6.59
N GLY A 304 -11.47 -18.82 6.09
CA GLY A 304 -12.30 -19.73 5.29
C GLY A 304 -12.60 -19.26 3.87
N VAL A 305 -11.79 -18.35 3.34
CA VAL A 305 -11.95 -17.79 1.98
C VAL A 305 -10.96 -18.37 0.97
N LEU A 306 -10.00 -19.15 1.43
CA LEU A 306 -9.01 -19.85 0.61
C LEU A 306 -8.80 -21.25 1.16
N GLU A 307 -8.78 -22.28 0.31
CA GLU A 307 -8.35 -23.61 0.72
C GLU A 307 -6.84 -23.76 0.51
N HIS A 308 -6.18 -24.60 1.30
CA HIS A 308 -4.73 -24.83 1.17
C HIS A 308 -4.32 -25.31 -0.24
N ALA A 309 -5.20 -26.03 -0.91
CA ALA A 309 -4.99 -26.49 -2.29
C ALA A 309 -4.98 -25.37 -3.32
N ASP A 310 -5.53 -24.20 -2.97
CA ASP A 310 -5.65 -23.01 -3.82
C ASP A 310 -4.58 -21.95 -3.52
N TRP A 311 -3.58 -22.29 -2.69
CA TRP A 311 -2.43 -21.43 -2.45
C TRP A 311 -1.65 -21.23 -3.75
N VAL A 312 -1.17 -20.03 -3.96
CA VAL A 312 -0.52 -19.66 -5.22
C VAL A 312 0.99 -19.70 -5.08
N ASP A 313 1.66 -20.38 -6.01
CA ASP A 313 3.12 -20.34 -6.07
C ASP A 313 3.61 -18.89 -6.11
N PHE A 314 4.54 -18.55 -5.22
CA PHE A 314 5.08 -17.20 -5.06
C PHE A 314 5.52 -16.58 -6.40
N ASP A 315 6.31 -17.31 -7.19
CA ASP A 315 6.84 -16.82 -8.46
C ASP A 315 5.78 -16.65 -9.58
N ARG A 316 4.55 -17.13 -9.34
CA ARG A 316 3.41 -16.90 -10.24
C ARG A 316 2.69 -15.59 -9.93
N LEU A 317 2.73 -15.14 -8.69
CA LEU A 317 2.01 -13.97 -8.22
C LEU A 317 2.91 -12.76 -8.01
N VAL A 318 4.22 -12.97 -7.77
CA VAL A 318 5.17 -11.91 -7.36
C VAL A 318 6.38 -11.88 -8.28
N ASP A 319 6.62 -10.74 -8.92
CA ASP A 319 7.86 -10.45 -9.64
C ASP A 319 8.72 -9.45 -8.85
N ASN A 320 9.60 -9.97 -8.03
CA ASN A 320 10.55 -9.17 -7.25
C ASN A 320 11.73 -8.61 -8.06
N SER A 321 11.82 -8.85 -9.37
CA SER A 321 12.97 -8.40 -10.17
C SER A 321 13.11 -6.87 -10.14
N TYR A 322 12.01 -6.15 -10.27
CA TYR A 322 11.93 -4.68 -10.20
C TYR A 322 12.36 -4.15 -8.83
N ALA A 323 11.82 -4.75 -7.77
CA ALA A 323 12.14 -4.37 -6.39
C ALA A 323 13.61 -4.61 -6.03
N ARG A 324 14.19 -5.76 -6.44
CA ARG A 324 15.60 -6.08 -6.23
C ARG A 324 16.54 -5.15 -7.01
N ASN A 325 16.15 -4.73 -8.20
CA ASN A 325 16.91 -3.77 -8.98
C ASN A 325 16.87 -2.36 -8.36
N ALA A 326 15.73 -1.95 -7.83
CA ALA A 326 15.55 -0.65 -7.18
C ALA A 326 16.28 -0.53 -5.81
N ALA A 327 16.50 -1.64 -5.13
CA ALA A 327 17.18 -1.69 -3.82
C ALA A 327 18.73 -1.70 -3.91
N ARG A 328 19.31 -1.61 -5.13
CA ARG A 328 20.77 -1.55 -5.39
C ARG A 328 21.24 -0.10 -5.48
#